data_0a83e2bcbacba012affcd38221736700
#
_entry.id   0a83e2bcbacba012affcd38221736700
#
_cell.length_a   1.000
_cell.length_b   1.000
_cell.length_c   1.000
_cell.angle_alpha   90.00
_cell.angle_beta   90.00
_cell.angle_gamma   90.00
#
_symmetry.space_group_name_H-M   'P 1'
#
loop_
_entity.id
_entity.type
_entity.pdbx_description
1 polymer ?
#
loop_
_entity_poly.entity_id
_entity_poly.type
_entity_poly.pdbx_seq_one_letter_code
_entity_poly.pdbx_strand_id
1 'polypeptide(L)'
;MVIPTTHLHMTGFTYEETDNTPEKKAELWLKRLDALLNMDLPFHKIGIAHLACNLIFSGSREKYIETLNLLPEDELKKLFTKAAKLGCGIELNYSDMSFGDEEADDVLRMFRIAKDCGCKFYFGSDAHHPSGFEKTKVVFERAIDLLGLTEDDKFII
;
A
#
# COMPACT_ATOMS: atom_id res chain seq x y z
N MET A 1 -5.82 -5.47 14.07
CA MET A 1 -6.26 -6.28 12.89
C MET A 1 -5.56 -5.74 11.67
N VAL A 2 -5.18 -6.60 10.71
CA VAL A 2 -4.58 -6.17 9.43
C VAL A 2 -5.50 -6.61 8.29
N ILE A 3 -5.82 -5.71 7.35
CA ILE A 3 -6.74 -5.97 6.25
C ILE A 3 -6.04 -5.63 4.92
N PRO A 4 -5.79 -6.62 4.05
CA PRO A 4 -5.26 -6.38 2.70
C PRO A 4 -6.38 -5.94 1.75
N THR A 5 -6.09 -4.99 0.87
CA THR A 5 -7.07 -4.47 -0.11
C THR A 5 -6.71 -4.76 -1.56
N THR A 6 -5.45 -5.05 -1.85
CA THR A 6 -4.90 -4.99 -3.22
C THR A 6 -4.39 -6.32 -3.77
N HIS A 7 -4.85 -7.44 -3.27
CA HIS A 7 -4.55 -8.75 -3.84
C HIS A 7 -5.35 -8.97 -5.15
N LEU A 8 -4.89 -8.36 -6.25
CA LEU A 8 -5.57 -8.38 -7.56
C LEU A 8 -4.94 -9.41 -8.52
N HIS A 9 -4.61 -10.61 -8.02
CA HIS A 9 -3.89 -11.63 -8.78
C HIS A 9 -4.71 -12.89 -9.11
N MET A 10 -5.94 -13.02 -8.60
CA MET A 10 -6.76 -14.21 -8.83
C MET A 10 -7.91 -13.91 -9.79
N THR A 11 -7.76 -14.34 -11.05
CA THR A 11 -8.80 -14.25 -12.08
C THR A 11 -10.08 -14.96 -11.64
N GLY A 12 -11.23 -14.36 -11.93
CA GLY A 12 -12.54 -14.88 -11.55
C GLY A 12 -12.88 -14.79 -10.07
N PHE A 13 -11.92 -14.32 -9.23
CA PHE A 13 -12.14 -14.12 -7.79
C PHE A 13 -11.90 -12.68 -7.37
N THR A 14 -10.78 -12.10 -7.74
CA THR A 14 -10.44 -10.72 -7.38
C THR A 14 -10.61 -9.74 -8.54
N TYR A 15 -10.59 -10.23 -9.76
CA TYR A 15 -10.89 -9.50 -11.00
C TYR A 15 -11.37 -10.48 -12.07
N GLU A 16 -12.05 -9.97 -13.10
CA GLU A 16 -12.41 -10.74 -14.28
C GLU A 16 -11.26 -10.71 -15.31
N GLU A 17 -11.16 -11.72 -16.20
CA GLU A 17 -10.09 -11.79 -17.20
C GLU A 17 -10.04 -10.54 -18.10
N THR A 18 -11.19 -9.96 -18.41
CA THR A 18 -11.33 -8.71 -19.18
C THR A 18 -10.77 -7.49 -18.46
N ASP A 19 -10.58 -7.57 -17.15
CA ASP A 19 -10.09 -6.49 -16.29
C ASP A 19 -8.58 -6.60 -16.03
N ASN A 20 -7.88 -7.49 -16.73
CA ASN A 20 -6.44 -7.70 -16.55
C ASN A 20 -5.60 -6.67 -17.31
N THR A 21 -5.91 -5.39 -17.14
CA THR A 21 -5.15 -4.26 -17.65
C THR A 21 -4.74 -3.32 -16.51
N PRO A 22 -3.67 -2.53 -16.66
CA PRO A 22 -3.25 -1.57 -15.65
C PRO A 22 -4.36 -0.60 -15.23
N GLU A 23 -5.13 -0.07 -16.20
CA GLU A 23 -6.22 0.87 -15.95
C GLU A 23 -7.33 0.25 -15.09
N LYS A 24 -7.75 -0.97 -15.45
CA LYS A 24 -8.80 -1.67 -14.69
C LYS A 24 -8.34 -2.04 -13.29
N LYS A 25 -7.08 -2.42 -13.14
CA LYS A 25 -6.52 -2.72 -11.81
C LYS A 25 -6.35 -1.47 -10.96
N ALA A 26 -6.02 -0.33 -11.55
CA ALA A 26 -6.04 0.95 -10.85
C ALA A 26 -7.47 1.34 -10.38
N GLU A 27 -8.48 1.18 -11.25
CA GLU A 27 -9.89 1.37 -10.86
C GLU A 27 -10.30 0.44 -9.71
N LEU A 28 -9.95 -0.84 -9.77
CA LEU A 28 -10.24 -1.82 -8.72
C LEU A 28 -9.53 -1.50 -7.41
N TRP A 29 -8.29 -1.05 -7.47
CA TRP A 29 -7.52 -0.61 -6.31
C TRP A 29 -8.27 0.51 -5.56
N LEU A 30 -8.64 1.57 -6.27
CA LEU A 30 -9.39 2.71 -5.71
C LEU A 30 -10.73 2.27 -5.12
N LYS A 31 -11.50 1.49 -5.89
CA LYS A 31 -12.81 0.98 -5.46
C LYS A 31 -12.74 0.14 -4.20
N ARG A 32 -11.72 -0.71 -4.07
CA ARG A 32 -11.56 -1.58 -2.90
C ARG A 32 -11.16 -0.81 -1.66
N LEU A 33 -10.21 0.12 -1.79
CA LEU A 33 -9.82 0.96 -0.66
C LEU A 33 -11.01 1.83 -0.21
N ASP A 34 -11.75 2.44 -1.15
CA ASP A 34 -12.95 3.22 -0.80
C ASP A 34 -14.01 2.35 -0.12
N ALA A 35 -14.26 1.15 -0.65
CA ALA A 35 -15.24 0.23 -0.05
C ALA A 35 -14.85 -0.15 1.38
N LEU A 36 -13.57 -0.46 1.64
CA LEU A 36 -13.08 -0.73 2.99
C LEU A 36 -13.30 0.47 3.91
N LEU A 37 -12.90 1.67 3.48
CA LEU A 37 -13.01 2.89 4.28
C LEU A 37 -14.47 3.36 4.52
N ASN A 38 -15.46 2.74 3.87
CA ASN A 38 -16.89 2.97 4.10
C ASN A 38 -17.53 1.94 5.04
N MET A 39 -16.80 0.93 5.49
CA MET A 39 -17.31 -0.05 6.44
C MET A 39 -17.38 0.54 7.85
N ASP A 40 -18.31 0.03 8.66
CA ASP A 40 -18.38 0.34 10.09
C ASP A 40 -17.41 -0.57 10.87
N LEU A 41 -16.16 -0.13 10.98
CA LEU A 41 -15.06 -0.88 11.59
C LEU A 41 -14.30 -0.01 12.60
N PRO A 42 -13.67 -0.61 13.62
CA PRO A 42 -12.84 0.12 14.59
C PRO A 42 -11.47 0.47 13.98
N PHE A 43 -11.44 1.40 13.03
CA PHE A 43 -10.25 1.72 12.21
C PHE A 43 -9.02 2.09 13.02
N HIS A 44 -9.17 2.70 14.20
CA HIS A 44 -8.05 3.00 15.09
C HIS A 44 -7.28 1.76 15.60
N LYS A 45 -7.80 0.55 15.33
CA LYS A 45 -7.16 -0.76 15.63
C LYS A 45 -6.86 -1.55 14.36
N ILE A 46 -6.95 -0.91 13.19
CA ILE A 46 -6.79 -1.58 11.90
C ILE A 46 -5.59 -1.01 11.15
N GLY A 47 -4.72 -1.90 10.70
CA GLY A 47 -3.70 -1.63 9.70
C GLY A 47 -4.20 -2.05 8.31
N ILE A 48 -4.08 -1.16 7.33
CA ILE A 48 -4.33 -1.49 5.92
C ILE A 48 -3.02 -1.96 5.32
N ALA A 49 -3.03 -3.20 4.79
CA ALA A 49 -1.84 -3.86 4.29
C ALA A 49 -1.77 -3.89 2.75
N HIS A 50 -0.55 -4.05 2.26
CA HIS A 50 -0.22 -4.38 0.87
C HIS A 50 -0.70 -3.36 -0.18
N LEU A 51 -0.69 -2.07 0.15
CA LEU A 51 -1.16 -1.04 -0.78
C LEU A 51 -0.33 -0.94 -2.07
N ALA A 52 0.97 -1.28 -2.02
CA ALA A 52 1.87 -1.33 -3.17
C ALA A 52 2.36 -2.76 -3.47
N CYS A 53 1.58 -3.78 -3.09
CA CYS A 53 1.96 -5.16 -3.30
C CYS A 53 2.07 -5.49 -4.80
N ASN A 54 3.15 -6.19 -5.19
CA ASN A 54 3.37 -6.62 -6.58
C ASN A 54 2.27 -7.55 -7.13
N LEU A 55 1.40 -8.08 -6.25
CA LEU A 55 0.21 -8.83 -6.63
C LEU A 55 -0.91 -7.94 -7.23
N ILE A 56 -0.75 -6.61 -7.23
CA ILE A 56 -1.61 -5.70 -7.99
C ILE A 56 -1.55 -6.08 -9.47
N PHE A 57 -0.34 -6.32 -9.99
CA PHE A 57 -0.15 -6.84 -11.34
C PHE A 57 0.94 -7.92 -11.35
N SER A 58 0.58 -9.16 -11.03
CA SER A 58 1.52 -10.29 -11.02
C SER A 58 2.01 -10.63 -12.43
N GLY A 59 3.29 -10.97 -12.55
CA GLY A 59 3.89 -11.43 -13.80
C GLY A 59 4.46 -10.35 -14.73
N SER A 60 4.26 -9.06 -14.44
CA SER A 60 4.87 -7.96 -15.19
C SER A 60 5.19 -6.77 -14.28
N ARG A 61 6.47 -6.53 -14.05
CA ARG A 61 6.93 -5.37 -13.26
C ARG A 61 6.58 -4.04 -13.93
N GLU A 62 6.71 -3.96 -15.26
CA GLU A 62 6.34 -2.79 -16.04
C GLU A 62 4.87 -2.42 -15.84
N LYS A 63 3.95 -3.38 -16.01
CA LYS A 63 2.51 -3.15 -15.83
C LYS A 63 2.15 -2.86 -14.36
N TYR A 64 2.90 -3.40 -13.42
CA TYR A 64 2.74 -3.05 -12.01
C TYR A 64 3.04 -1.58 -11.77
N ILE A 65 4.20 -1.08 -12.24
CA ILE A 65 4.57 0.34 -12.11
C ILE A 65 3.57 1.23 -12.86
N GLU A 66 3.18 0.85 -14.08
CA GLU A 66 2.14 1.55 -14.84
C GLU A 66 0.83 1.65 -14.03
N THR A 67 0.41 0.55 -13.39
CA THR A 67 -0.81 0.55 -12.55
C THR A 67 -0.70 1.54 -11.39
N LEU A 68 0.46 1.60 -10.70
CA LEU A 68 0.68 2.55 -9.62
C LEU A 68 0.61 4.00 -10.12
N ASN A 69 1.17 4.27 -11.29
CA ASN A 69 1.21 5.60 -11.88
C ASN A 69 -0.14 6.08 -12.42
N LEU A 70 -1.03 5.14 -12.77
CA LEU A 70 -2.41 5.44 -13.18
C LEU A 70 -3.33 5.83 -12.03
N LEU A 71 -2.93 5.66 -10.77
CA LEU A 71 -3.72 6.10 -9.62
C LEU A 71 -3.77 7.64 -9.57
N PRO A 72 -4.95 8.29 -9.75
CA PRO A 72 -5.03 9.74 -9.77
C PRO A 72 -4.70 10.34 -8.40
N GLU A 73 -3.91 11.39 -8.38
CA GLU A 73 -3.47 12.03 -7.14
C GLU A 73 -4.62 12.55 -6.29
N ASP A 74 -5.63 13.15 -6.93
CA ASP A 74 -6.80 13.68 -6.22
C ASP A 74 -7.62 12.58 -5.53
N GLU A 75 -7.78 11.42 -6.18
CA GLU A 75 -8.46 10.26 -5.56
C GLU A 75 -7.61 9.67 -4.43
N LEU A 76 -6.29 9.59 -4.60
CA LEU A 76 -5.39 9.18 -3.52
C LEU A 76 -5.50 10.12 -2.32
N LYS A 77 -5.43 11.43 -2.53
CA LYS A 77 -5.60 12.44 -1.46
C LYS A 77 -6.93 12.32 -0.75
N LYS A 78 -8.01 12.12 -1.47
CA LYS A 78 -9.34 11.91 -0.91
C LYS A 78 -9.40 10.67 -0.01
N LEU A 79 -8.90 9.53 -0.50
CA LEU A 79 -8.90 8.25 0.24
C LEU A 79 -7.97 8.31 1.46
N PHE A 80 -6.76 8.84 1.32
CA PHE A 80 -5.83 8.93 2.44
C PHE A 80 -6.25 9.97 3.49
N THR A 81 -6.87 11.08 3.08
CA THR A 81 -7.48 12.00 4.03
C THR A 81 -8.58 11.33 4.84
N LYS A 82 -9.40 10.48 4.20
CA LYS A 82 -10.41 9.68 4.89
C LYS A 82 -9.78 8.64 5.82
N ALA A 83 -8.76 7.91 5.36
CA ALA A 83 -8.02 6.94 6.16
C ALA A 83 -7.40 7.58 7.41
N ALA A 84 -6.76 8.74 7.26
CA ALA A 84 -6.20 9.51 8.36
C ALA A 84 -7.27 9.94 9.39
N LYS A 85 -8.43 10.42 8.92
CA LYS A 85 -9.56 10.79 9.81
C LYS A 85 -10.14 9.59 10.56
N LEU A 86 -10.18 8.41 9.95
CA LEU A 86 -10.61 7.17 10.58
C LEU A 86 -9.57 6.61 11.55
N GLY A 87 -8.33 7.07 11.46
CA GLY A 87 -7.23 6.68 12.34
C GLY A 87 -6.64 5.30 12.07
N CYS A 88 -6.80 4.74 10.85
CA CYS A 88 -6.15 3.48 10.50
C CYS A 88 -4.67 3.66 10.15
N GLY A 89 -3.87 2.60 10.38
CA GLY A 89 -2.48 2.56 9.98
C GLY A 89 -2.30 2.13 8.54
N ILE A 90 -1.28 2.64 7.88
CA ILE A 90 -0.85 2.22 6.54
C ILE A 90 0.42 1.37 6.66
N GLU A 91 0.39 0.18 6.07
CA GLU A 91 1.55 -0.70 6.09
C GLU A 91 2.64 -0.22 5.14
N LEU A 92 3.87 -0.24 5.63
CA LEU A 92 5.08 -0.30 4.83
C LEU A 92 5.55 -1.76 4.85
N ASN A 93 5.13 -2.52 3.83
CA ASN A 93 5.44 -3.94 3.74
C ASN A 93 6.88 -4.13 3.25
N TYR A 94 7.57 -5.14 3.79
CA TYR A 94 8.95 -5.43 3.42
C TYR A 94 9.12 -5.67 1.91
N SER A 95 8.24 -6.44 1.29
CA SER A 95 8.32 -6.73 -0.14
C SER A 95 8.01 -5.50 -1.00
N ASP A 96 7.07 -4.66 -0.56
CA ASP A 96 6.69 -3.43 -1.26
C ASP A 96 7.83 -2.40 -1.21
N MET A 97 8.58 -2.37 -0.11
CA MET A 97 9.71 -1.46 0.10
C MET A 97 11.03 -1.99 -0.47
N SER A 98 11.06 -3.21 -1.02
CA SER A 98 12.24 -3.84 -1.63
C SER A 98 12.34 -3.55 -3.13
N PHE A 99 12.34 -2.26 -3.50
CA PHE A 99 12.45 -1.76 -4.88
C PHE A 99 13.85 -1.21 -5.19
N GLY A 100 14.20 -1.13 -6.50
CA GLY A 100 15.41 -0.47 -6.97
C GLY A 100 15.32 1.07 -6.89
N ASP A 101 16.46 1.75 -6.95
CA ASP A 101 16.49 3.22 -6.86
C ASP A 101 15.72 3.88 -8.02
N GLU A 102 15.70 3.25 -9.19
CA GLU A 102 14.99 3.69 -10.38
C GLU A 102 13.45 3.67 -10.23
N GLU A 103 12.93 2.86 -9.32
CA GLU A 103 11.49 2.72 -9.08
C GLU A 103 11.02 3.48 -7.84
N ALA A 104 11.94 4.10 -7.09
CA ALA A 104 11.65 4.69 -5.80
C ALA A 104 10.55 5.75 -5.87
N ASP A 105 10.56 6.59 -6.89
CA ASP A 105 9.57 7.66 -7.04
C ASP A 105 8.18 7.09 -7.37
N ASP A 106 8.10 6.08 -8.21
CA ASP A 106 6.84 5.45 -8.60
C ASP A 106 6.19 4.73 -7.40
N VAL A 107 6.96 3.89 -6.71
CA VAL A 107 6.44 3.10 -5.57
C VAL A 107 6.12 3.98 -4.37
N LEU A 108 6.97 4.96 -4.07
CA LEU A 108 6.78 5.81 -2.89
C LEU A 108 5.77 6.94 -3.09
N ARG A 109 5.36 7.25 -4.32
CA ARG A 109 4.41 8.33 -4.61
C ARG A 109 3.16 8.28 -3.73
N MET A 110 2.49 7.14 -3.67
CA MET A 110 1.28 7.00 -2.87
C MET A 110 1.53 7.15 -1.36
N PHE A 111 2.68 6.67 -0.86
CA PHE A 111 3.03 6.78 0.57
C PHE A 111 3.40 8.22 0.96
N ARG A 112 4.03 8.99 0.06
CA ARG A 112 4.24 10.43 0.25
C ARG A 112 2.91 11.16 0.35
N ILE A 113 1.97 10.88 -0.54
CA ILE A 113 0.62 11.45 -0.50
C ILE A 113 -0.11 11.05 0.80
N ALA A 114 0.01 9.79 1.21
CA ALA A 114 -0.58 9.32 2.47
C ALA A 114 -0.02 10.07 3.68
N LYS A 115 1.31 10.28 3.73
CA LYS A 115 1.97 11.07 4.76
C LYS A 115 1.47 12.52 4.78
N ASP A 116 1.43 13.17 3.62
CA ASP A 116 0.95 14.54 3.48
C ASP A 116 -0.52 14.70 3.92
N CYS A 117 -1.32 13.64 3.78
CA CYS A 117 -2.69 13.57 4.29
C CYS A 117 -2.79 13.28 5.80
N GLY A 118 -1.68 13.05 6.48
CA GLY A 118 -1.62 12.78 7.93
C GLY A 118 -1.86 11.33 8.32
N CYS A 119 -1.73 10.38 7.39
CA CYS A 119 -1.76 8.96 7.70
C CYS A 119 -0.59 8.57 8.61
N LYS A 120 -0.81 7.54 9.43
CA LYS A 120 0.23 6.92 10.28
C LYS A 120 0.65 5.59 9.69
N PHE A 121 1.90 5.18 9.94
CA PHE A 121 2.51 4.03 9.30
C PHE A 121 2.94 2.97 10.32
N TYR A 122 2.95 1.72 9.86
CA TYR A 122 3.55 0.60 10.59
C TYR A 122 4.29 -0.31 9.62
N PHE A 123 5.21 -1.12 10.14
CA PHE A 123 6.00 -2.04 9.34
C PHE A 123 5.43 -3.45 9.37
N GLY A 124 5.29 -4.07 8.20
CA GLY A 124 4.92 -5.46 8.03
C GLY A 124 6.03 -6.25 7.34
N SER A 125 6.51 -7.31 7.98
CA SER A 125 7.56 -8.16 7.40
C SER A 125 7.04 -9.14 6.37
N ASP A 126 5.78 -9.53 6.45
CA ASP A 126 5.17 -10.63 5.69
C ASP A 126 5.99 -11.93 5.75
N ALA A 127 6.74 -12.11 6.83
CA ALA A 127 7.67 -13.21 7.00
C ALA A 127 6.94 -14.50 7.34
N HIS A 128 7.04 -15.51 6.47
CA HIS A 128 6.52 -16.86 6.68
C HIS A 128 7.51 -17.79 7.40
N HIS A 129 8.73 -17.33 7.64
CA HIS A 129 9.78 -18.04 8.36
C HIS A 129 10.65 -17.05 9.16
N PRO A 130 11.21 -17.44 10.34
CA PRO A 130 12.02 -16.53 11.17
C PRO A 130 13.19 -15.86 10.45
N SER A 131 13.85 -16.53 9.50
CA SER A 131 14.92 -15.93 8.69
C SER A 131 14.46 -14.76 7.80
N GLY A 132 13.15 -14.64 7.55
CA GLY A 132 12.58 -13.50 6.81
C GLY A 132 12.76 -12.16 7.51
N PHE A 133 13.05 -12.15 8.83
CA PHE A 133 13.28 -10.92 9.57
C PHE A 133 14.69 -10.35 9.43
N GLU A 134 15.69 -11.14 8.99
CA GLU A 134 17.09 -10.75 9.02
C GLU A 134 17.42 -9.52 8.17
N LYS A 135 16.67 -9.31 7.07
CA LYS A 135 16.90 -8.21 6.12
C LYS A 135 15.92 -7.05 6.28
N THR A 136 14.90 -7.18 7.11
CA THR A 136 13.82 -6.18 7.19
C THR A 136 14.30 -4.84 7.68
N LYS A 137 15.25 -4.82 8.62
CA LYS A 137 15.77 -3.58 9.22
C LYS A 137 16.31 -2.61 8.17
N VAL A 138 17.18 -3.06 7.29
CA VAL A 138 17.82 -2.22 6.26
C VAL A 138 16.78 -1.64 5.29
N VAL A 139 15.80 -2.45 4.89
CA VAL A 139 14.72 -2.02 3.99
C VAL A 139 13.84 -0.97 4.65
N PHE A 140 13.48 -1.17 5.93
CA PHE A 140 12.64 -0.23 6.65
C PHE A 140 13.37 1.08 6.99
N GLU A 141 14.65 1.02 7.36
CA GLU A 141 15.47 2.22 7.56
C GLU A 141 15.54 3.07 6.27
N ARG A 142 15.76 2.41 5.12
CA ARG A 142 15.73 3.09 3.81
C ARG A 142 14.36 3.72 3.52
N ALA A 143 13.27 3.02 3.80
CA ALA A 143 11.92 3.57 3.61
C ALA A 143 11.65 4.77 4.52
N ILE A 144 12.09 4.73 5.79
CA ILE A 144 12.01 5.85 6.73
C ILE A 144 12.72 7.07 6.15
N ASP A 145 13.97 6.89 5.69
CA ASP A 145 14.79 7.98 5.15
C ASP A 145 14.16 8.59 3.89
N LEU A 146 13.73 7.75 2.93
CA LEU A 146 13.17 8.21 1.66
C LEU A 146 11.80 8.89 1.81
N LEU A 147 11.02 8.51 2.81
CA LEU A 147 9.73 9.12 3.14
C LEU A 147 9.86 10.25 4.17
N GLY A 148 11.03 10.39 4.81
CA GLY A 148 11.26 11.36 5.89
C GLY A 148 10.33 11.13 7.08
N LEU A 149 10.12 9.86 7.47
CA LEU A 149 9.23 9.51 8.59
C LEU A 149 9.88 9.81 9.93
N THR A 150 9.05 10.17 10.89
CA THR A 150 9.43 10.45 12.27
C THR A 150 8.60 9.59 13.23
N GLU A 151 8.89 9.66 14.53
CA GLU A 151 8.07 8.98 15.54
C GLU A 151 6.60 9.47 15.54
N ASP A 152 6.37 10.73 15.11
CA ASP A 152 5.02 11.28 14.99
C ASP A 152 4.20 10.60 13.86
N ASP A 153 4.86 9.96 12.89
CA ASP A 153 4.20 9.27 11.79
C ASP A 153 3.85 7.81 12.12
N LYS A 154 4.20 7.35 13.32
CA LYS A 154 4.01 5.95 13.74
C LYS A 154 2.57 5.64 14.10
N PHE A 155 2.05 4.56 13.53
CA PHE A 155 0.79 3.99 13.94
C PHE A 155 0.97 3.16 15.22
N ILE A 156 0.21 3.48 16.25
CA ILE A 156 0.23 2.78 17.56
C ILE A 156 -1.17 2.19 17.79
N ILE A 157 -1.23 0.89 18.02
CA ILE A 157 -2.46 0.16 18.36
C ILE A 157 -2.69 0.20 19.86
#